data_65be8f09155e50dc2a0d57ead1cc5715
#
_entry.id   65be8f09155e50dc2a0d57ead1cc5715
#
_cell.length_a   1.000
_cell.length_b   1.000
_cell.length_c   1.000
_cell.angle_alpha   90.00
_cell.angle_beta   90.00
_cell.angle_gamma   90.00
#
_symmetry.space_group_name_H-M   'P 1'
#
loop_
_entity.id
_entity.type
_entity.pdbx_description
1 polymer ?
#
loop_
_entity_poly.entity_id
_entity_poly.type
_entity_poly.pdbx_seq_one_letter_code
_entity_poly.pdbx_strand_id
1 'polypeptide(L)'
;MAHEIRIKRAYEPQARGDGYRVLVDRVWPRGLRKEDLHVKLWAKELGPSTELRQWFGHDPKRWKQFVERYKTELKDRNCEAQIRYIIADAKDTPAITLVYSAKDEEHNQAVVLRDTFQRLLKR
;
A
#
# COMPACT_ATOMS: atom_id res chain seq x y z
N MET A 1 15.51 12.92 -6.47
CA MET A 1 15.17 11.88 -7.47
C MET A 1 13.76 11.38 -7.27
N ALA A 2 13.04 11.21 -8.35
CA ALA A 2 11.69 10.66 -8.28
C ALA A 2 11.77 9.14 -8.16
N HIS A 3 11.08 8.59 -7.18
CA HIS A 3 10.95 7.15 -7.05
C HIS A 3 9.78 6.66 -7.89
N GLU A 4 9.94 5.46 -8.43
CA GLU A 4 8.81 4.78 -9.03
C GLU A 4 8.00 4.15 -7.91
N ILE A 5 6.68 4.36 -7.92
CA ILE A 5 5.79 3.74 -6.95
C ILE A 5 5.08 2.58 -7.66
N ARG A 6 5.33 1.37 -7.19
CA ARG A 6 4.77 0.15 -7.76
C ARG A 6 3.81 -0.51 -6.79
N ILE A 7 2.94 -1.34 -7.32
CA ILE A 7 2.11 -2.22 -6.49
C ILE A 7 2.36 -3.65 -6.92
N LYS A 8 2.27 -4.58 -5.97
CA LYS A 8 2.56 -5.98 -6.24
C LYS A 8 1.84 -6.87 -5.24
N ARG A 9 1.28 -7.98 -5.73
CA ARG A 9 0.65 -8.93 -4.82
C ARG A 9 1.69 -9.61 -3.94
N ALA A 10 1.32 -9.85 -2.68
CA ALA A 10 2.21 -10.49 -1.71
C ALA A 10 2.64 -11.89 -2.14
N TYR A 11 1.85 -12.54 -2.99
CA TYR A 11 2.10 -13.92 -3.42
C TYR A 11 3.00 -14.00 -4.65
N GLU A 12 3.35 -12.85 -5.24
CA GLU A 12 4.32 -12.83 -6.33
C GLU A 12 5.74 -12.79 -5.76
N PRO A 13 6.70 -13.45 -6.43
CA PRO A 13 8.07 -13.48 -5.92
C PRO A 13 8.71 -12.10 -5.90
N GLN A 14 9.56 -11.88 -4.90
CA GLN A 14 10.35 -10.67 -4.81
C GLN A 14 11.24 -10.54 -6.04
N ALA A 15 11.36 -9.33 -6.56
CA ALA A 15 12.25 -9.02 -7.66
C ALA A 15 13.20 -7.91 -7.24
N ARG A 16 14.39 -7.90 -7.86
CA ARG A 16 15.40 -6.90 -7.53
C ARG A 16 14.90 -5.46 -7.74
N GLY A 17 14.09 -5.24 -8.76
CA GLY A 17 13.54 -3.93 -9.06
C GLY A 17 12.46 -3.45 -8.11
N ASP A 18 12.00 -4.30 -7.18
CA ASP A 18 10.98 -3.89 -6.21
C ASP A 18 11.46 -2.78 -5.28
N GLY A 19 12.77 -2.72 -5.01
CA GLY A 19 13.33 -1.70 -4.14
C GLY A 19 12.83 -1.82 -2.71
N TYR A 20 12.23 -0.75 -2.19
CA TYR A 20 11.73 -0.69 -0.83
C TYR A 20 10.32 -1.30 -0.80
N ARG A 21 10.18 -2.47 -0.19
CA ARG A 21 8.92 -3.21 -0.15
C ARG A 21 8.18 -2.91 1.16
N VAL A 22 6.93 -2.48 1.04
CA VAL A 22 6.07 -2.12 2.18
C VAL A 22 4.77 -2.91 2.08
N LEU A 23 4.43 -3.66 3.12
CA LEU A 23 3.13 -4.32 3.18
C LEU A 23 2.11 -3.29 3.64
N VAL A 24 1.05 -3.11 2.86
CA VAL A 24 0.02 -2.11 3.14
C VAL A 24 -1.35 -2.70 3.48
N ASP A 25 -1.38 -3.99 3.77
CA ASP A 25 -2.58 -4.65 4.30
C ASP A 25 -2.66 -4.44 5.81
N ARG A 26 -3.88 -4.30 6.31
CA ARG A 26 -4.06 -4.22 7.76
C ARG A 26 -3.87 -5.58 8.44
N VAL A 27 -4.11 -6.67 7.70
CA VAL A 27 -3.97 -8.03 8.19
C VAL A 27 -2.84 -8.72 7.42
N TRP A 28 -2.03 -9.51 8.13
CA TRP A 28 -0.91 -10.23 7.51
C TRP A 28 -1.44 -11.21 6.45
N PRO A 29 -0.79 -11.30 5.28
CA PRO A 29 -1.23 -12.22 4.21
C PRO A 29 -1.21 -13.67 4.67
N ARG A 30 -2.30 -14.38 4.44
CA ARG A 30 -2.45 -15.77 4.87
C ARG A 30 -1.44 -16.67 4.15
N GLY A 31 -0.80 -17.54 4.92
CA GLY A 31 0.09 -18.55 4.37
C GLY A 31 1.50 -18.09 4.11
N LEU A 32 1.83 -16.83 4.37
CA LEU A 32 3.18 -16.33 4.15
C LEU A 32 3.86 -16.07 5.48
N ARG A 33 5.11 -16.54 5.60
CA ARG A 33 5.95 -16.24 6.75
C ARG A 33 6.70 -14.94 6.50
N LYS A 34 7.21 -14.34 7.58
CA LYS A 34 8.05 -13.15 7.47
C LYS A 34 9.19 -13.35 6.48
N GLU A 35 9.84 -14.51 6.55
CA GLU A 35 10.98 -14.83 5.70
C GLU A 35 10.60 -14.91 4.23
N ASP A 36 9.34 -15.20 3.93
CA ASP A 36 8.88 -15.36 2.55
C ASP A 36 8.52 -14.05 1.90
N LEU A 37 8.04 -13.08 2.69
CA LEU A 37 7.48 -11.85 2.14
C LEU A 37 8.53 -10.78 1.84
N HIS A 38 9.61 -10.74 2.60
CA HIS A 38 10.72 -9.82 2.36
C HIS A 38 10.31 -8.35 2.31
N VAL A 39 9.45 -7.92 3.24
CA VAL A 39 9.08 -6.51 3.32
C VAL A 39 9.99 -5.79 4.30
N LYS A 40 10.33 -4.56 3.96
CA LYS A 40 11.10 -3.69 4.82
C LYS A 40 10.26 -3.19 6.00
N LEU A 41 8.97 -3.02 5.78
CA LEU A 41 8.05 -2.47 6.77
C LEU A 41 6.65 -3.00 6.56
N TRP A 42 5.93 -3.26 7.65
CA TRP A 42 4.50 -3.54 7.60
C TRP A 42 3.77 -2.29 8.09
N ALA A 43 3.24 -1.52 7.14
CA ALA A 43 2.53 -0.28 7.43
C ALA A 43 1.03 -0.54 7.55
N LYS A 44 0.63 -1.30 8.58
CA LYS A 44 -0.75 -1.73 8.72
C LYS A 44 -1.71 -0.57 8.91
N GLU A 45 -1.25 0.53 9.50
CA GLU A 45 -2.07 1.72 9.70
C GLU A 45 -2.41 2.44 8.41
N LEU A 46 -1.69 2.14 7.33
CA LEU A 46 -2.01 2.70 6.02
C LEU A 46 -3.10 1.91 5.30
N GLY A 47 -3.44 0.72 5.79
CA GLY A 47 -4.58 -0.02 5.24
C GLY A 47 -5.89 0.67 5.62
N PRO A 48 -6.97 0.40 4.87
CA PRO A 48 -8.28 0.97 5.23
C PRO A 48 -8.74 0.46 6.58
N SER A 49 -9.58 1.24 7.25
CA SER A 49 -10.14 0.84 8.54
C SER A 49 -10.86 -0.50 8.40
N THR A 50 -11.00 -1.21 9.52
CA THR A 50 -11.72 -2.48 9.54
C THR A 50 -13.15 -2.30 9.01
N GLU A 51 -13.83 -1.23 9.44
CA GLU A 51 -15.19 -0.95 8.99
C GLU A 51 -15.25 -0.72 7.48
N LEU A 52 -14.33 0.07 6.94
CA LEU A 52 -14.32 0.35 5.50
C LEU A 52 -13.99 -0.91 4.70
N ARG A 53 -13.03 -1.70 5.17
CA ARG A 53 -12.65 -2.94 4.52
C ARG A 53 -13.82 -3.91 4.46
N GLN A 54 -14.54 -4.06 5.58
CA GLN A 54 -15.69 -4.94 5.63
C GLN A 54 -16.83 -4.45 4.74
N TRP A 55 -17.07 -3.14 4.76
CA TRP A 55 -18.11 -2.57 3.90
C TRP A 55 -17.81 -2.78 2.42
N PHE A 56 -16.56 -2.58 2.03
CA PHE A 56 -16.16 -2.77 0.63
C PHE A 56 -16.32 -4.23 0.19
N GLY A 57 -15.84 -5.19 1.01
CA GLY A 57 -16.00 -6.61 0.76
C GLY A 57 -15.53 -7.07 -0.62
N HIS A 58 -14.53 -6.40 -1.20
CA HIS A 58 -14.01 -6.70 -2.53
C HIS A 58 -15.08 -6.60 -3.62
N ASP A 59 -16.10 -5.78 -3.42
CA ASP A 59 -17.18 -5.59 -4.40
C ASP A 59 -16.83 -4.43 -5.33
N PRO A 60 -16.51 -4.71 -6.63
CA PRO A 60 -16.13 -3.64 -7.55
C PRO A 60 -17.19 -2.56 -7.74
N LYS A 61 -18.46 -2.89 -7.47
CA LYS A 61 -19.55 -1.91 -7.57
C LYS A 61 -19.42 -0.82 -6.51
N ARG A 62 -18.71 -1.10 -5.41
CA ARG A 62 -18.48 -0.14 -4.33
C ARG A 62 -17.16 0.59 -4.47
N TRP A 63 -16.42 0.33 -5.55
CA TRP A 63 -15.07 0.85 -5.70
C TRP A 63 -14.99 2.38 -5.62
N LYS A 64 -15.85 3.07 -6.34
CA LYS A 64 -15.83 4.53 -6.36
C LYS A 64 -16.00 5.13 -4.95
N GLN A 65 -16.98 4.61 -4.20
CA GLN A 65 -17.22 5.09 -2.83
C GLN A 65 -16.09 4.67 -1.91
N PHE A 66 -15.54 3.46 -2.11
CA PHE A 66 -14.40 3.01 -1.33
C PHE A 66 -13.22 3.96 -1.50
N VAL A 67 -12.91 4.35 -2.73
CA VAL A 67 -11.80 5.27 -3.02
C VAL A 67 -11.99 6.58 -2.27
N GLU A 68 -13.19 7.15 -2.33
CA GLU A 68 -13.47 8.43 -1.66
C GLU A 68 -13.32 8.33 -0.15
N ARG A 69 -13.87 7.27 0.45
CA ARG A 69 -13.80 7.05 1.89
C ARG A 69 -12.38 6.79 2.35
N TYR A 70 -11.66 5.98 1.59
CA TYR A 70 -10.28 5.64 1.94
C TYR A 70 -9.37 6.87 1.84
N LYS A 71 -9.55 7.69 0.80
CA LYS A 71 -8.79 8.93 0.69
C LYS A 71 -9.03 9.85 1.88
N THR A 72 -10.25 9.87 2.39
CA THR A 72 -10.56 10.63 3.60
C THR A 72 -9.80 10.08 4.81
N GLU A 73 -9.75 8.75 4.96
CA GLU A 73 -8.98 8.14 6.04
C GLU A 73 -7.49 8.46 5.93
N LEU A 74 -6.97 8.49 4.70
CA LEU A 74 -5.55 8.77 4.47
C LEU A 74 -5.14 10.22 4.71
N LYS A 75 -6.11 11.11 4.89
CA LYS A 75 -5.83 12.49 5.27
C LYS A 75 -5.43 12.63 6.73
N ASP A 76 -5.61 11.58 7.50
CA ASP A 76 -5.18 11.55 8.89
C ASP A 76 -3.70 11.93 8.98
N ARG A 77 -3.37 12.79 9.95
CA ARG A 77 -2.02 13.29 10.13
C ARG A 77 -0.98 12.18 10.30
N ASN A 78 -1.36 11.13 11.02
CA ASN A 78 -0.45 10.01 11.25
C ASN A 78 -0.19 9.21 9.99
N CYS A 79 -1.21 9.06 9.12
CA CYS A 79 -1.04 8.38 7.85
C CYS A 79 -0.09 9.16 6.95
N GLU A 80 -0.28 10.45 6.84
CA GLU A 80 0.60 11.29 6.01
C GLU A 80 2.03 11.27 6.54
N ALA A 81 2.21 11.32 7.85
CA ALA A 81 3.54 11.26 8.46
C ALA A 81 4.22 9.95 8.14
N GLN A 82 3.50 8.84 8.19
CA GLN A 82 4.07 7.53 7.88
C GLN A 82 4.47 7.44 6.41
N ILE A 83 3.63 7.96 5.51
CA ILE A 83 3.97 7.96 4.08
C ILE A 83 5.25 8.77 3.84
N ARG A 84 5.36 9.94 4.46
CA ARG A 84 6.56 10.77 4.32
C ARG A 84 7.79 10.08 4.89
N TYR A 85 7.64 9.37 6.01
CA TYR A 85 8.72 8.59 6.59
C TYR A 85 9.21 7.52 5.60
N ILE A 86 8.27 6.80 4.97
CA ILE A 86 8.63 5.76 4.01
C ILE A 86 9.37 6.34 2.82
N ILE A 87 8.89 7.47 2.29
CA ILE A 87 9.52 8.14 1.16
C ILE A 87 10.96 8.54 1.53
N ALA A 88 11.15 9.10 2.71
CA ALA A 88 12.48 9.52 3.17
C ALA A 88 13.40 8.32 3.37
N ASP A 89 12.88 7.24 3.98
CA ASP A 89 13.68 6.05 4.25
C ASP A 89 14.07 5.32 2.97
N ALA A 90 13.28 5.47 1.92
CA ALA A 90 13.50 4.81 0.63
C ALA A 90 14.33 5.65 -0.35
N LYS A 91 14.89 6.76 0.08
CA LYS A 91 15.53 7.73 -0.82
C LYS A 91 16.62 7.13 -1.72
N ASP A 92 17.30 6.10 -1.26
CA ASP A 92 18.41 5.50 -2.00
C ASP A 92 17.99 4.24 -2.78
N THR A 93 16.69 3.97 -2.85
CA THR A 93 16.20 2.81 -3.59
C THR A 93 15.56 3.25 -4.91
N PRO A 94 15.55 2.36 -5.94
CA PRO A 94 14.99 2.72 -7.24
C PRO A 94 13.47 2.82 -7.25
N ALA A 95 12.80 2.16 -6.31
CA ALA A 95 11.34 2.11 -6.29
C ALA A 95 10.84 1.87 -4.88
N ILE A 96 9.57 2.23 -4.66
CA ILE A 96 8.82 1.81 -3.48
C ILE A 96 7.72 0.89 -4.01
N THR A 97 7.66 -0.34 -3.50
CA THR A 97 6.66 -1.30 -3.92
C THR A 97 5.66 -1.53 -2.78
N LEU A 98 4.41 -1.18 -3.03
CA LEU A 98 3.32 -1.37 -2.07
C LEU A 98 2.79 -2.79 -2.26
N VAL A 99 2.96 -3.63 -1.25
CA VAL A 99 2.62 -5.06 -1.31
C VAL A 99 1.25 -5.27 -0.68
N TYR A 100 0.40 -6.01 -1.36
CA TYR A 100 -0.97 -6.28 -0.92
C TYR A 100 -1.36 -7.72 -1.23
N SER A 101 -2.42 -8.25 -0.59
CA SER A 101 -2.82 -9.65 -0.75
C SER A 101 -4.07 -9.86 -1.60
N ALA A 102 -4.87 -8.82 -1.87
CA ALA A 102 -6.11 -8.96 -2.63
C ALA A 102 -5.88 -9.60 -3.99
N LYS A 103 -6.85 -10.39 -4.45
CA LYS A 103 -6.76 -11.03 -5.77
C LYS A 103 -7.04 -10.05 -6.90
N ASP A 104 -7.90 -9.07 -6.66
CA ASP A 104 -8.24 -8.07 -7.66
C ASP A 104 -7.12 -7.03 -7.72
N GLU A 105 -6.41 -7.00 -8.84
CA GLU A 105 -5.24 -6.13 -9.00
C GLU A 105 -5.61 -4.70 -9.35
N GLU A 106 -6.88 -4.45 -9.68
CA GLU A 106 -7.34 -3.12 -10.06
C GLU A 106 -8.15 -2.42 -8.97
N HIS A 107 -8.80 -3.17 -8.10
CA HIS A 107 -9.68 -2.64 -7.07
C HIS A 107 -9.21 -3.04 -5.68
N ASN A 108 -8.08 -2.47 -5.27
CA ASN A 108 -7.52 -2.75 -3.96
C ASN A 108 -6.89 -1.47 -3.38
N GLN A 109 -6.59 -1.50 -2.08
CA GLN A 109 -6.09 -0.33 -1.37
C GLN A 109 -4.74 0.16 -1.90
N ALA A 110 -3.91 -0.72 -2.43
CA ALA A 110 -2.59 -0.32 -2.92
C ALA A 110 -2.71 0.61 -4.13
N VAL A 111 -3.74 0.44 -4.95
CA VAL A 111 -3.99 1.32 -6.10
C VAL A 111 -4.22 2.76 -5.62
N VAL A 112 -5.03 2.93 -4.58
CA VAL A 112 -5.31 4.25 -4.00
C VAL A 112 -4.06 4.82 -3.33
N LEU A 113 -3.35 3.98 -2.57
CA LEU A 113 -2.13 4.41 -1.90
C LEU A 113 -1.05 4.85 -2.88
N ARG A 114 -0.89 4.13 -3.98
CA ARG A 114 0.08 4.51 -5.00
C ARG A 114 -0.15 5.95 -5.45
N ASP A 115 -1.40 6.28 -5.71
CA ASP A 115 -1.77 7.65 -6.11
C ASP A 115 -1.41 8.67 -5.04
N THR A 116 -1.68 8.35 -3.78
CA THR A 116 -1.35 9.21 -2.65
C THR A 116 0.16 9.39 -2.50
N PHE A 117 0.93 8.29 -2.61
CA PHE A 117 2.38 8.36 -2.56
C PHE A 117 2.93 9.24 -3.67
N GLN A 118 2.44 9.06 -4.90
CA GLN A 118 2.90 9.84 -6.04
C GLN A 118 2.64 11.33 -5.85
N ARG A 119 1.48 11.66 -5.28
CA ARG A 119 1.13 13.06 -5.02
C ARG A 119 2.05 13.67 -3.98
N LEU A 120 2.37 12.95 -2.92
CA LEU A 120 3.25 13.45 -1.87
C LEU A 120 4.70 13.54 -2.33
N LEU A 121 5.12 12.67 -3.24
CA LEU A 121 6.47 12.75 -3.81
C LEU A 121 6.71 14.03 -4.60
N LYS A 122 5.67 14.57 -5.22
CA LYS A 122 5.79 15.75 -6.06
C LYS A 122 5.88 17.07 -5.28
N ARG A 123 5.64 17.05 -4.00
CA ARG A 123 5.70 18.24 -3.17
C ARG A 123 7.10 18.59 -2.73
#